data_1ce94540d22c5e80cd688fdec5b77315
#
_entry.id   1ce94540d22c5e80cd688fdec5b77315
#
_cell.length_a   1.000
_cell.length_b   1.000
_cell.length_c   1.000
_cell.angle_alpha   90.00
_cell.angle_beta   90.00
_cell.angle_gamma   90.00
#
_symmetry.space_group_name_H-M   'P 1'
#
loop_
_entity.id
_entity.type
_entity.pdbx_description
1 polymer ?
#
loop_
_entity_poly.entity_id
_entity_poly.type
_entity_poly.pdbx_seq_one_letter_code
_entity_poly.pdbx_strand_id
1 'polypeptide(L)'
;FTEGLGFRVSDYIAGHGAFLRCSVEHHNVLVMSAPVNFLHHTSWQVDDIDEVGRGAMTMLEDHPERHIWGLGRHYAGANFFWYLKDPAGNFSEYYSDMDTVPEDELWAPQVLEGLKGLYAWGPPPPPSFLEPEDLAALMVGAHSATG
;
A
#
# COMPACT_ATOMS: atom_id res chain seq x y z
N PHE A 1 1.25 7.34 -15.62
CA PHE A 1 1.26 8.28 -14.48
C PHE A 1 2.26 9.42 -14.71
N THR A 2 3.53 9.16 -14.93
CA THR A 2 4.56 10.21 -15.03
C THR A 2 4.34 11.14 -16.22
N GLU A 3 4.29 10.63 -17.44
CA GLU A 3 4.17 11.43 -18.66
C GLU A 3 2.77 12.06 -18.84
N GLY A 4 1.70 11.32 -18.50
CA GLY A 4 0.33 11.77 -18.74
C GLY A 4 -0.29 12.58 -17.60
N LEU A 5 0.09 12.31 -16.34
CA LEU A 5 -0.49 12.91 -15.16
C LEU A 5 0.50 13.74 -14.34
N GLY A 6 1.78 13.78 -14.73
CA GLY A 6 2.80 14.57 -14.07
C GLY A 6 3.24 14.05 -12.69
N PHE A 7 3.00 12.77 -12.38
CA PHE A 7 3.52 12.17 -11.15
C PHE A 7 5.04 12.09 -11.19
N ARG A 8 5.67 12.20 -10.04
CA ARG A 8 7.11 12.05 -9.85
C ARG A 8 7.43 10.73 -9.17
N VAL A 9 8.57 10.14 -9.51
CA VAL A 9 9.04 8.93 -8.84
C VAL A 9 9.72 9.32 -7.53
N SER A 10 9.33 8.68 -6.43
CA SER A 10 9.99 8.81 -5.14
C SER A 10 11.03 7.73 -4.95
N ASP A 11 10.65 6.47 -5.14
CA ASP A 11 11.56 5.33 -5.02
C ASP A 11 11.15 4.21 -5.99
N TYR A 12 12.05 3.27 -6.19
CA TYR A 12 11.81 2.05 -6.97
C TYR A 12 11.89 0.81 -6.07
N ILE A 13 11.10 -0.20 -6.40
CA ILE A 13 11.30 -1.57 -5.92
C ILE A 13 12.01 -2.33 -7.04
N ALA A 14 13.21 -2.81 -6.78
CA ALA A 14 14.10 -3.41 -7.78
C ALA A 14 13.39 -4.46 -8.65
N GLY A 15 13.22 -4.17 -9.95
CA GLY A 15 12.58 -5.05 -10.93
C GLY A 15 11.07 -5.25 -10.77
N HIS A 16 10.42 -4.59 -9.80
CA HIS A 16 9.02 -4.88 -9.46
C HIS A 16 8.08 -3.67 -9.54
N GLY A 17 8.55 -2.46 -9.23
CA GLY A 17 7.62 -1.33 -9.20
C GLY A 17 8.24 0.00 -8.84
N ALA A 18 7.38 1.02 -8.66
CA ALA A 18 7.77 2.37 -8.29
C ALA A 18 6.73 3.04 -7.40
N PHE A 19 7.21 3.76 -6.41
CA PHE A 19 6.45 4.70 -5.60
C PHE A 19 6.36 6.05 -6.31
N LEU A 20 5.16 6.54 -6.49
CA LEU A 20 4.87 7.74 -7.27
C LEU A 20 4.14 8.77 -6.42
N ARG A 21 4.49 10.06 -6.56
CA ARG A 21 3.84 11.17 -5.85
C ARG A 21 3.29 12.22 -6.80
N CYS A 22 2.20 12.85 -6.37
CA CYS A 22 1.66 14.07 -6.95
C CYS A 22 1.40 15.15 -5.87
N SER A 23 1.83 14.89 -4.64
CA SER A 23 1.80 15.79 -3.48
C SER A 23 3.18 15.87 -2.83
N VAL A 24 3.26 16.48 -1.66
CA VAL A 24 4.48 16.51 -0.84
C VAL A 24 4.75 15.19 -0.11
N GLU A 25 3.78 14.28 -0.04
CA GLU A 25 3.99 12.98 0.56
C GLU A 25 4.90 12.11 -0.30
N HIS A 26 5.61 11.19 0.37
CA HIS A 26 6.52 10.27 -0.31
C HIS A 26 5.83 9.54 -1.46
N HIS A 27 4.59 9.09 -1.28
CA HIS A 27 3.84 8.50 -2.38
C HIS A 27 2.33 8.63 -2.20
N ASN A 28 1.64 8.71 -3.35
CA ASN A 28 0.19 8.66 -3.44
C ASN A 28 -0.25 7.41 -4.22
N VAL A 29 0.66 6.81 -4.98
CA VAL A 29 0.42 5.60 -5.78
C VAL A 29 1.67 4.72 -5.75
N LEU A 30 1.48 3.44 -5.50
CA LEU A 30 2.46 2.39 -5.78
C LEU A 30 1.99 1.60 -7.01
N VAL A 31 2.82 1.54 -8.05
CA VAL A 31 2.57 0.71 -9.22
C VAL A 31 3.52 -0.48 -9.18
N MET A 32 2.97 -1.69 -9.23
CA MET A 32 3.74 -2.92 -9.20
C MET A 32 3.49 -3.78 -10.43
N SER A 33 4.50 -4.54 -10.85
CA SER A 33 4.34 -5.56 -11.86
C SER A 33 3.53 -6.73 -11.30
N ALA A 34 2.48 -7.12 -12.02
CA ALA A 34 1.62 -8.25 -11.66
C ALA A 34 1.15 -8.97 -12.94
N PRO A 35 0.72 -10.24 -12.85
CA PRO A 35 0.22 -11.00 -13.99
C PRO A 35 -1.05 -10.40 -14.62
N VAL A 36 -1.83 -9.67 -13.82
CA VAL A 36 -3.08 -9.01 -14.23
C VAL A 36 -3.13 -7.59 -13.67
N ASN A 37 -3.92 -6.73 -14.32
CA ASN A 37 -4.19 -5.39 -13.81
C ASN A 37 -5.31 -5.44 -12.78
N PHE A 38 -5.05 -5.00 -11.56
CA PHE A 38 -6.06 -4.90 -10.52
C PHE A 38 -5.68 -3.82 -9.49
N LEU A 39 -6.67 -3.35 -8.73
CA LEU A 39 -6.46 -2.49 -7.58
C LEU A 39 -6.17 -3.37 -6.36
N HIS A 40 -4.95 -3.29 -5.82
CA HIS A 40 -4.56 -4.11 -4.69
C HIS A 40 -5.20 -3.60 -3.38
N HIS A 41 -5.07 -2.31 -3.10
CA HIS A 41 -5.67 -1.67 -1.92
C HIS A 41 -5.84 -0.17 -2.11
N THR A 42 -6.63 0.43 -1.23
CA THR A 42 -6.71 1.87 -1.02
C THR A 42 -6.20 2.23 0.37
N SER A 43 -5.56 3.40 0.50
CA SER A 43 -4.99 3.85 1.77
C SER A 43 -5.65 5.15 2.23
N TRP A 44 -5.88 5.24 3.55
CA TRP A 44 -6.57 6.35 4.21
C TRP A 44 -5.67 6.92 5.29
N GLN A 45 -5.27 8.17 5.09
CA GLN A 45 -4.47 8.90 6.06
C GLN A 45 -5.30 9.25 7.29
N VAL A 46 -4.72 9.04 8.46
CA VAL A 46 -5.24 9.48 9.75
C VAL A 46 -4.18 10.30 10.48
N ASP A 47 -4.55 10.98 11.57
CA ASP A 47 -3.70 11.99 12.18
C ASP A 47 -2.41 11.40 12.79
N ASP A 48 -2.51 10.23 13.44
CA ASP A 48 -1.39 9.61 14.15
C ASP A 48 -1.53 8.08 14.29
N ILE A 49 -0.54 7.46 14.92
CA ILE A 49 -0.52 6.01 15.17
C ILE A 49 -1.68 5.55 16.07
N ASP A 50 -2.14 6.39 17.00
CA ASP A 50 -3.27 6.06 17.87
C ASP A 50 -4.58 5.99 17.06
N GLU A 51 -4.73 6.86 16.06
CA GLU A 51 -5.85 6.80 15.12
C GLU A 51 -5.78 5.56 14.23
N VAL A 52 -4.57 5.16 13.77
CA VAL A 52 -4.39 3.87 13.06
C VAL A 52 -4.88 2.72 13.95
N GLY A 53 -4.46 2.69 15.21
CA GLY A 53 -4.85 1.66 16.17
C GLY A 53 -6.35 1.65 16.46
N ARG A 54 -6.94 2.81 16.75
CA ARG A 54 -8.38 2.94 17.05
C ARG A 54 -9.25 2.55 15.85
N GLY A 55 -8.89 3.03 14.65
CA GLY A 55 -9.60 2.69 13.43
C GLY A 55 -9.56 1.19 13.13
N ALA A 56 -8.38 0.58 13.24
CA ALA A 56 -8.22 -0.85 13.05
C ALA A 56 -9.03 -1.64 14.09
N MET A 57 -8.97 -1.29 15.38
CA MET A 57 -9.73 -1.97 16.43
C MET A 57 -11.24 -1.88 16.21
N THR A 58 -11.75 -0.73 15.76
CA THR A 58 -13.17 -0.56 15.40
C THR A 58 -13.57 -1.47 14.23
N MET A 59 -12.72 -1.60 13.23
CA MET A 59 -12.97 -2.49 12.07
C MET A 59 -12.92 -3.97 12.45
N LEU A 60 -12.17 -4.31 13.49
CA LEU A 60 -11.98 -5.69 13.96
C LEU A 60 -12.95 -6.09 15.09
N GLU A 61 -13.66 -5.13 15.73
CA GLU A 61 -14.68 -5.41 16.71
C GLU A 61 -15.74 -6.32 16.07
N ASP A 62 -16.02 -7.45 16.60
CA ASP A 62 -16.91 -8.50 16.05
C ASP A 62 -16.46 -9.12 14.70
N HIS A 63 -15.37 -8.65 14.08
CA HIS A 63 -14.89 -9.06 12.76
C HIS A 63 -13.38 -9.30 12.72
N PRO A 64 -12.79 -10.18 13.55
CA PRO A 64 -11.34 -10.41 13.58
C PRO A 64 -10.79 -10.96 12.25
N GLU A 65 -11.63 -11.59 11.43
CA GLU A 65 -11.27 -12.10 10.09
C GLU A 65 -10.90 -11.00 9.09
N ARG A 66 -11.22 -9.75 9.39
CA ARG A 66 -10.84 -8.59 8.56
C ARG A 66 -9.38 -8.18 8.72
N HIS A 67 -8.68 -8.70 9.73
CA HIS A 67 -7.26 -8.43 9.89
C HIS A 67 -6.45 -9.05 8.75
N ILE A 68 -5.61 -8.24 8.11
CA ILE A 68 -4.70 -8.68 7.04
C ILE A 68 -3.25 -8.58 7.49
N TRP A 69 -2.77 -7.36 7.77
CA TRP A 69 -1.37 -7.17 8.09
C TRP A 69 -1.17 -5.86 8.88
N GLY A 70 -0.41 -5.92 9.96
CA GLY A 70 -0.11 -4.77 10.83
C GLY A 70 -0.19 -5.16 12.32
N LEU A 71 -0.02 -4.26 13.22
CA LEU A 71 0.52 -2.91 13.04
C LEU A 71 2.00 -3.00 12.65
N GLY A 72 2.45 -2.14 11.76
CA GLY A 72 3.84 -2.09 11.36
C GLY A 72 4.27 -0.70 10.89
N ARG A 73 5.54 -0.59 10.49
CA ARG A 73 6.09 0.61 9.84
C ARG A 73 6.72 0.22 8.52
N HIS A 74 6.34 0.91 7.46
CA HIS A 74 6.98 0.76 6.16
C HIS A 74 8.41 1.30 6.17
N TYR A 75 9.27 0.78 5.30
CA TYR A 75 10.58 1.37 5.06
C TYR A 75 10.46 2.52 4.04
N ALA A 76 9.83 2.27 2.89
CA ALA A 76 9.56 3.29 1.89
C ALA A 76 8.42 4.20 2.36
N GLY A 77 8.72 5.50 2.52
CA GLY A 77 7.77 6.48 3.03
C GLY A 77 7.61 6.49 4.54
N ALA A 78 8.23 5.55 5.27
CA ALA A 78 8.32 5.49 6.74
C ALA A 78 6.98 5.53 7.50
N ASN A 79 5.84 5.42 6.83
CA ASN A 79 4.53 5.50 7.47
C ASN A 79 4.19 4.28 8.34
N PHE A 80 3.45 4.51 9.41
CA PHE A 80 2.76 3.44 10.13
C PHE A 80 1.62 2.92 9.28
N PHE A 81 1.31 1.63 9.40
CA PHE A 81 0.27 1.01 8.61
C PHE A 81 -0.50 -0.07 9.37
N TRP A 82 -1.77 -0.26 8.99
CA TRP A 82 -2.57 -1.45 9.32
C TRP A 82 -3.51 -1.75 8.15
N TYR A 83 -3.31 -2.92 7.53
CA TYR A 83 -4.15 -3.42 6.44
C TYR A 83 -5.29 -4.26 6.96
N LEU A 84 -6.47 -4.00 6.44
CA LEU A 84 -7.73 -4.62 6.83
C LEU A 84 -8.52 -4.99 5.57
N LYS A 85 -9.49 -5.90 5.69
CA LYS A 85 -10.55 -6.06 4.68
C LYS A 85 -11.72 -5.15 5.02
N ASP A 86 -12.23 -4.42 4.04
CA ASP A 86 -13.50 -3.72 4.16
C ASP A 86 -14.68 -4.72 4.12
N PRO A 87 -15.93 -4.29 4.41
CA PRO A 87 -17.10 -5.18 4.34
C PRO A 87 -17.35 -5.81 2.98
N ALA A 88 -16.83 -5.25 1.90
CA ALA A 88 -16.94 -5.81 0.54
C ALA A 88 -15.78 -6.77 0.20
N GLY A 89 -14.81 -6.92 1.10
CA GLY A 89 -13.67 -7.81 0.92
C GLY A 89 -12.44 -7.16 0.28
N ASN A 90 -12.47 -5.85 -0.01
CA ASN A 90 -11.32 -5.14 -0.56
C ASN A 90 -10.29 -4.85 0.54
N PHE A 91 -9.01 -4.80 0.16
CA PHE A 91 -7.97 -4.37 1.09
C PHE A 91 -8.01 -2.86 1.26
N SER A 92 -7.92 -2.44 2.51
CA SER A 92 -7.90 -1.04 2.95
C SER A 92 -6.79 -0.86 3.96
N GLU A 93 -6.06 0.24 3.87
CA GLU A 93 -4.98 0.59 4.79
C GLU A 93 -5.34 1.84 5.58
N TYR A 94 -5.19 1.81 6.91
CA TYR A 94 -5.01 3.04 7.69
C TYR A 94 -3.52 3.33 7.80
N TYR A 95 -3.13 4.58 7.54
CA TYR A 95 -1.73 4.99 7.68
C TYR A 95 -1.59 6.38 8.30
N SER A 96 -0.41 6.64 8.88
CA SER A 96 -0.02 7.96 9.39
C SER A 96 1.50 8.13 9.31
N ASP A 97 1.98 9.36 9.53
CA ASP A 97 3.41 9.70 9.63
C ASP A 97 4.21 9.36 8.34
N MET A 98 3.60 9.61 7.16
CA MET A 98 4.30 9.44 5.88
C MET A 98 5.40 10.50 5.72
N ASP A 99 6.59 10.08 5.28
CA ASP A 99 7.67 11.00 4.88
C ASP A 99 7.18 12.02 3.85
N THR A 100 7.70 13.24 3.95
CA THR A 100 7.39 14.32 3.02
C THR A 100 8.60 14.74 2.19
N VAL A 101 8.34 15.10 0.94
CA VAL A 101 9.31 15.60 -0.04
C VAL A 101 8.90 17.01 -0.46
N PRO A 102 9.17 18.03 0.38
CA PRO A 102 8.72 19.41 0.09
C PRO A 102 9.48 20.05 -1.07
N GLU A 103 10.73 19.65 -1.30
CA GLU A 103 11.61 20.14 -2.36
C GLU A 103 12.13 18.98 -3.20
N ASP A 104 11.60 18.83 -4.41
CA ASP A 104 11.93 17.71 -5.29
C ASP A 104 13.43 17.62 -5.66
N GLU A 105 14.10 18.76 -5.77
CA GLU A 105 15.52 18.86 -6.11
C GLU A 105 16.44 18.23 -5.05
N LEU A 106 15.95 18.10 -3.83
CA LEU A 106 16.68 17.49 -2.71
C LEU A 106 16.40 16.00 -2.56
N TRP A 107 15.41 15.47 -3.30
CA TRP A 107 15.06 14.05 -3.22
C TRP A 107 15.81 13.23 -4.29
N ALA A 108 16.55 12.24 -3.84
CA ALA A 108 17.22 11.28 -4.72
C ALA A 108 16.52 9.91 -4.63
N PRO A 109 15.78 9.49 -5.66
CA PRO A 109 15.12 8.19 -5.66
C PRO A 109 16.10 7.04 -5.41
N GLN A 110 15.71 6.13 -4.52
CA GLN A 110 16.47 4.92 -4.19
C GLN A 110 15.89 3.72 -4.92
N VAL A 111 16.71 2.68 -5.08
CA VAL A 111 16.26 1.36 -5.53
C VAL A 111 16.27 0.43 -4.32
N LEU A 112 15.09 0.05 -3.86
CA LEU A 112 14.90 -0.78 -2.67
C LEU A 112 14.90 -2.25 -3.08
N GLU A 113 15.64 -3.08 -2.34
CA GLU A 113 15.77 -4.51 -2.60
C GLU A 113 15.12 -5.35 -1.49
N GLY A 114 14.50 -6.46 -1.90
CA GLY A 114 13.91 -7.45 -1.01
C GLY A 114 12.84 -6.85 -0.09
N LEU A 115 12.80 -7.33 1.15
CA LEU A 115 11.78 -6.91 2.14
C LEU A 115 11.89 -5.44 2.57
N LYS A 116 13.00 -4.76 2.32
CA LYS A 116 13.15 -3.32 2.59
C LYS A 116 12.16 -2.46 1.78
N GLY A 117 11.69 -2.94 0.64
CA GLY A 117 10.62 -2.28 -0.09
C GLY A 117 9.26 -2.33 0.62
N LEU A 118 9.09 -3.19 1.63
CA LEU A 118 7.82 -3.42 2.28
C LEU A 118 7.75 -2.87 3.70
N TYR A 119 8.65 -3.28 4.62
CA TYR A 119 8.53 -2.85 6.02
C TYR A 119 9.90 -2.70 6.71
N ALA A 120 9.94 -1.77 7.67
CA ALA A 120 11.09 -1.55 8.55
C ALA A 120 10.98 -2.41 9.82
N TRP A 121 9.78 -2.53 10.36
CA TRP A 121 9.46 -3.37 11.51
C TRP A 121 7.95 -3.70 11.55
N GLY A 122 7.60 -4.69 12.34
CA GLY A 122 6.25 -5.24 12.46
C GLY A 122 6.22 -6.71 12.04
N PRO A 123 5.04 -7.33 11.95
CA PRO A 123 4.93 -8.68 11.44
C PRO A 123 5.33 -8.74 9.96
N PRO A 124 5.90 -9.86 9.48
CA PRO A 124 6.14 -10.03 8.04
C PRO A 124 4.81 -10.04 7.28
N PRO A 125 4.79 -9.59 6.01
CA PRO A 125 3.58 -9.61 5.20
C PRO A 125 3.08 -11.06 5.06
N PRO A 126 1.79 -11.33 5.30
CA PRO A 126 1.23 -12.65 5.11
C PRO A 126 1.13 -12.98 3.62
N PRO A 127 1.14 -14.26 3.23
CA PRO A 127 0.96 -14.68 1.84
C PRO A 127 -0.31 -14.10 1.20
N SER A 128 -1.40 -14.01 1.93
CA SER A 128 -2.69 -13.45 1.47
C SER A 128 -2.61 -11.96 1.10
N PHE A 129 -1.64 -11.22 1.62
CA PHE A 129 -1.38 -9.84 1.22
C PHE A 129 -0.60 -9.77 -0.09
N LEU A 130 0.40 -10.64 -0.25
CA LEU A 130 1.25 -10.67 -1.46
C LEU A 130 0.55 -11.32 -2.65
N GLU A 131 -0.28 -12.32 -2.39
CA GLU A 131 -1.05 -13.07 -3.38
C GLU A 131 -2.52 -13.12 -2.91
N PRO A 132 -3.33 -12.09 -3.20
CA PRO A 132 -4.74 -12.08 -2.83
C PRO A 132 -5.51 -13.31 -3.35
N GLU A 133 -6.42 -13.84 -2.55
CA GLU A 133 -7.15 -15.09 -2.85
C GLU A 133 -7.92 -15.05 -4.17
N ASP A 134 -8.37 -13.88 -4.60
CA ASP A 134 -9.11 -13.68 -5.84
C ASP A 134 -8.21 -13.46 -7.07
N LEU A 135 -6.89 -13.41 -6.90
CA LEU A 135 -5.95 -13.22 -8.02
C LEU A 135 -6.12 -14.28 -9.10
N ALA A 136 -6.34 -15.54 -8.72
CA ALA A 136 -6.59 -16.60 -9.68
C ALA A 136 -7.84 -16.36 -10.53
N ALA A 137 -8.91 -15.84 -9.92
CA ALA A 137 -10.14 -15.47 -10.63
C ALA A 137 -9.92 -14.27 -11.56
N LEU A 138 -9.15 -13.26 -11.12
CA LEU A 138 -8.74 -12.13 -11.96
C LEU A 138 -7.93 -12.60 -13.18
N MET A 139 -6.99 -13.52 -12.98
CA MET A 139 -6.15 -14.06 -14.06
C MET A 139 -6.94 -14.79 -15.14
N VAL A 140 -8.05 -15.45 -14.80
CA VAL A 140 -8.93 -16.11 -15.77
C VAL A 140 -10.05 -15.22 -16.29
N GLY A 141 -10.06 -13.93 -15.95
CA GLY A 141 -11.05 -12.97 -16.42
C GLY A 141 -12.41 -13.07 -15.75
N ALA A 142 -12.52 -13.73 -14.61
CA ALA A 142 -13.78 -13.91 -13.89
C ALA A 142 -14.38 -12.60 -13.37
N HIS A 143 -13.57 -11.54 -13.26
CA HIS A 143 -14.00 -10.19 -12.89
C HIS A 143 -14.21 -9.26 -14.07
N SER A 144 -14.08 -9.72 -15.31
CA SER A 144 -14.52 -8.91 -16.43
C SER A 144 -16.04 -8.76 -16.33
N ALA A 145 -16.47 -7.56 -15.98
CA ALA A 145 -17.88 -7.22 -16.02
C ALA A 145 -18.38 -7.47 -17.43
N THR A 146 -19.07 -8.56 -17.63
CA THR A 146 -19.96 -8.72 -18.76
C THR A 146 -21.13 -7.77 -18.49
N GLY A 147 -20.93 -6.51 -18.86
CA GLY A 147 -22.00 -5.52 -18.90
C GLY A 147 -22.97 -5.82 -19.98
#